data_7622d0b07fbf6a98ebae42b4f9e1140d
#
_entry.id   7622d0b07fbf6a98ebae42b4f9e1140d
#
_cell.length_a   1.000
_cell.length_b   1.000
_cell.length_c   1.000
_cell.angle_alpha   90.00
_cell.angle_beta   90.00
_cell.angle_gamma   90.00
#
_symmetry.space_group_name_H-M   'P 1'
#
loop_
_entity.id
_entity.type
_entity.pdbx_description
1 polymer ?
#
loop_
_entity_poly.entity_id
_entity_poly.type
_entity_poly.pdbx_seq_one_letter_code
_entity_poly.pdbx_strand_id
1 'polypeptide(L)'
;MPHTVLYVPVPGLEPYIRWRHEEEGPEWLSPDPGHIHAHVTLLGPFAPQSDLTPELVADLTALFAAAPAFDFVLEEIRVFPSGLVHLHPEPAWGFAELTAALTARYPAYPPYAGEFAPVPHLSLCALGPGRDVELVHDELRHLLPVRARAQHVHLVRYEPHGTRVLRTYPLGTGPVLSEARASTS
;
A
#
# COMPACT_ATOMS: atom_id res chain seq x y z
N MET A 1 -3.49 9.78 16.68
CA MET A 1 -2.23 9.37 17.34
C MET A 1 -1.24 8.92 16.28
N PRO A 2 0.07 9.16 16.42
CA PRO A 2 1.07 8.66 15.50
C PRO A 2 0.99 7.13 15.37
N HIS A 3 1.02 6.62 14.15
CA HIS A 3 0.99 5.18 13.88
C HIS A 3 1.84 4.88 12.64
N THR A 4 2.19 3.62 12.47
CA THR A 4 2.88 3.20 11.24
C THR A 4 1.94 2.46 10.30
N VAL A 5 2.34 2.41 9.03
CA VAL A 5 1.62 1.73 7.96
C VAL A 5 2.63 1.02 7.06
N LEU A 6 2.29 -0.15 6.57
CA LEU A 6 3.01 -0.88 5.54
C LEU A 6 2.24 -0.77 4.22
N TYR A 7 2.91 -0.32 3.16
CA TYR A 7 2.29 -0.18 1.85
C TYR A 7 3.25 -0.46 0.69
N VAL A 8 2.69 -0.77 -0.47
CA VAL A 8 3.40 -0.86 -1.75
C VAL A 8 3.27 0.49 -2.47
N PRO A 9 4.38 1.19 -2.79
CA PRO A 9 4.32 2.46 -3.53
C PRO A 9 3.99 2.23 -5.01
N VAL A 10 3.27 3.20 -5.62
CA VAL A 10 2.89 3.21 -7.03
C VAL A 10 3.35 4.52 -7.68
N PRO A 11 4.66 4.67 -7.97
CA PRO A 11 5.22 5.94 -8.47
C PRO A 11 4.56 6.47 -9.74
N GLY A 12 4.00 5.58 -10.57
CA GLY A 12 3.33 5.96 -11.82
C GLY A 12 2.10 6.86 -11.63
N LEU A 13 1.47 6.83 -10.46
CA LEU A 13 0.32 7.69 -10.10
C LEU A 13 0.70 8.82 -9.13
N GLU A 14 1.96 8.90 -8.70
CA GLU A 14 2.40 9.92 -7.74
C GLU A 14 2.10 11.35 -8.19
N PRO A 15 2.34 11.76 -9.46
CA PRO A 15 2.04 13.12 -9.89
C PRO A 15 0.56 13.48 -9.74
N TYR A 16 -0.35 12.54 -10.03
CA TYR A 16 -1.80 12.75 -9.91
C TYR A 16 -2.22 12.84 -8.44
N ILE A 17 -1.77 11.91 -7.59
CA ILE A 17 -2.15 11.89 -6.18
C ILE A 17 -1.58 13.12 -5.45
N ARG A 18 -0.36 13.53 -5.74
CA ARG A 18 0.21 14.77 -5.18
C ARG A 18 -0.60 15.98 -5.56
N TRP A 19 -0.94 16.12 -6.85
CA TRP A 19 -1.78 17.22 -7.31
C TRP A 19 -3.13 17.24 -6.57
N ARG A 20 -3.77 16.07 -6.38
CA ARG A 20 -5.02 15.98 -5.61
C ARG A 20 -4.85 16.44 -4.16
N HIS A 21 -3.78 16.05 -3.51
CA HIS A 21 -3.47 16.47 -2.13
C HIS A 21 -3.18 17.98 -2.06
N GLU A 22 -2.51 18.55 -3.05
CA GLU A 22 -2.28 20.00 -3.15
C GLU A 22 -3.60 20.79 -3.23
N GLU A 23 -4.57 20.28 -4.00
CA GLU A 23 -5.93 20.86 -4.12
C GLU A 23 -6.75 20.72 -2.82
N GLU A 24 -6.53 19.67 -2.05
CA GLU A 24 -7.22 19.44 -0.77
C GLU A 24 -6.63 20.26 0.38
N GLY A 25 -5.33 20.54 0.33
CA GLY A 25 -4.61 21.34 1.29
C GLY A 25 -3.17 20.86 1.50
N PRO A 26 -2.21 21.78 1.75
CA PRO A 26 -0.79 21.43 1.88
C PRO A 26 -0.48 20.50 3.06
N GLU A 27 -1.38 20.41 4.03
CA GLU A 27 -1.26 19.50 5.19
C GLU A 27 -1.32 18.02 4.79
N TRP A 28 -1.86 17.70 3.62
CA TRP A 28 -1.90 16.34 3.07
C TRP A 28 -0.60 15.92 2.41
N LEU A 29 0.30 16.88 2.16
CA LEU A 29 1.59 16.60 1.55
C LEU A 29 2.62 16.21 2.61
N SER A 30 3.34 15.12 2.33
CA SER A 30 4.49 14.75 3.15
C SER A 30 5.69 15.65 2.84
N PRO A 31 6.40 16.17 3.87
CA PRO A 31 7.68 16.84 3.68
C PRO A 31 8.83 15.88 3.36
N ASP A 32 8.63 14.57 3.51
CA ASP A 32 9.64 13.55 3.22
C ASP A 32 9.65 13.25 1.71
N PRO A 33 10.75 13.56 0.99
CA PRO A 33 10.85 13.30 -0.44
C PRO A 33 10.84 11.81 -0.82
N GLY A 34 11.11 10.93 0.15
CA GLY A 34 11.04 9.48 -0.04
C GLY A 34 9.62 8.91 0.06
N HIS A 35 8.66 9.71 0.55
CA HIS A 35 7.26 9.28 0.65
C HIS A 35 6.57 9.34 -0.70
N ILE A 36 5.93 8.23 -1.07
CA ILE A 36 5.06 8.13 -2.26
C ILE A 36 3.61 8.12 -1.77
N HIS A 37 2.84 9.18 -2.11
CA HIS A 37 1.45 9.33 -1.72
C HIS A 37 0.55 8.31 -2.43
N ALA A 38 0.88 8.00 -3.69
CA ALA A 38 0.20 6.96 -4.46
C ALA A 38 0.66 5.57 -3.99
N HIS A 39 -0.17 4.84 -3.26
CA HIS A 39 0.20 3.52 -2.72
C HIS A 39 -1.00 2.60 -2.50
N VAL A 40 -0.71 1.29 -2.39
CA VAL A 40 -1.66 0.27 -1.94
C VAL A 40 -1.27 -0.18 -0.53
N THR A 41 -2.14 0.08 0.45
CA THR A 41 -1.91 -0.30 1.85
C THR A 41 -1.98 -1.82 2.02
N LEU A 42 -1.01 -2.38 2.73
CA LEU A 42 -0.99 -3.79 3.14
C LEU A 42 -1.50 -3.96 4.57
N LEU A 43 -1.05 -3.10 5.48
CA LEU A 43 -1.42 -3.16 6.89
C LEU A 43 -1.33 -1.77 7.53
N GLY A 44 -2.47 -1.31 8.04
CA GLY A 44 -2.58 -0.05 8.76
C GLY A 44 -3.85 -0.02 9.64
N PRO A 45 -3.77 0.58 10.85
CA PRO A 45 -2.55 0.95 11.54
C PRO A 45 -1.69 -0.26 11.90
N PHE A 46 -0.36 -0.08 11.92
CA PHE A 46 0.60 -1.10 12.35
C PHE A 46 1.24 -0.69 13.68
N ALA A 47 2.29 -1.37 14.08
CA ALA A 47 3.00 -1.18 15.34
C ALA A 47 3.36 0.30 15.63
N PRO A 48 3.15 0.81 16.83
CA PRO A 48 3.68 2.11 17.22
C PRO A 48 5.21 2.10 17.15
N GLN A 49 5.82 3.28 17.05
CA GLN A 49 7.29 3.36 16.88
C GLN A 49 8.06 2.71 18.05
N SER A 50 7.51 2.74 19.27
CA SER A 50 8.11 2.07 20.44
C SER A 50 8.29 0.57 20.25
N ASP A 51 7.44 -0.05 19.44
CA ASP A 51 7.38 -1.49 19.24
C ASP A 51 8.19 -1.94 18.01
N LEU A 52 8.75 -0.99 17.24
CA LEU A 52 9.64 -1.26 16.12
C LEU A 52 11.05 -1.68 16.61
N THR A 53 11.12 -2.81 17.31
CA THR A 53 12.38 -3.36 17.77
C THR A 53 13.27 -3.86 16.63
N PRO A 54 14.58 -4.03 16.84
CA PRO A 54 15.46 -4.64 15.84
C PRO A 54 14.98 -6.03 15.37
N GLU A 55 14.39 -6.82 16.28
CA GLU A 55 13.84 -8.14 15.99
C GLU A 55 12.61 -8.05 15.07
N LEU A 56 11.69 -7.16 15.35
CA LEU A 56 10.52 -6.92 14.47
C LEU A 56 10.97 -6.45 13.09
N VAL A 57 11.95 -5.54 13.03
CA VAL A 57 12.50 -5.06 11.75
C VAL A 57 13.19 -6.18 10.97
N ALA A 58 13.96 -7.05 11.65
CA ALA A 58 14.60 -8.22 11.02
C ALA A 58 13.55 -9.23 10.52
N ASP A 59 12.49 -9.44 11.27
CA ASP A 59 11.38 -10.32 10.91
C ASP A 59 10.62 -9.82 9.68
N LEU A 60 10.29 -8.53 9.60
CA LEU A 60 9.72 -7.90 8.41
C LEU A 60 10.66 -8.04 7.19
N THR A 61 11.96 -7.84 7.41
CA THR A 61 12.97 -8.00 6.34
C THR A 61 12.94 -9.42 5.77
N ALA A 62 12.90 -10.43 6.63
CA ALA A 62 12.84 -11.83 6.21
C ALA A 62 11.52 -12.15 5.49
N LEU A 63 10.38 -11.66 6.00
CA LEU A 63 9.06 -11.86 5.41
C LEU A 63 9.00 -11.30 3.98
N PHE A 64 9.42 -10.05 3.79
CA PHE A 64 9.35 -9.41 2.47
C PHE A 64 10.41 -9.95 1.50
N ALA A 65 11.60 -10.32 1.98
CA ALA A 65 12.62 -10.96 1.15
C ALA A 65 12.15 -12.32 0.60
N ALA A 66 11.35 -13.06 1.35
CA ALA A 66 10.78 -14.35 0.92
C ALA A 66 9.57 -14.19 -0.03
N ALA A 67 8.86 -13.06 0.01
CA ALA A 67 7.69 -12.81 -0.83
C ALA A 67 8.12 -12.41 -2.25
N PRO A 68 7.59 -13.04 -3.31
CA PRO A 68 7.96 -12.69 -4.69
C PRO A 68 7.48 -11.28 -5.05
N ALA A 69 8.28 -10.57 -5.85
CA ALA A 69 7.81 -9.37 -6.54
C ALA A 69 6.78 -9.76 -7.62
N PHE A 70 5.74 -8.95 -7.83
CA PHE A 70 4.65 -9.26 -8.75
C PHE A 70 4.21 -8.05 -9.56
N ASP A 71 3.67 -8.31 -10.76
CA ASP A 71 3.11 -7.29 -11.64
C ASP A 71 1.60 -7.14 -11.39
N PHE A 72 1.10 -5.92 -11.58
CA PHE A 72 -0.32 -5.60 -11.50
C PHE A 72 -0.67 -4.41 -12.38
N VAL A 73 -1.96 -4.24 -12.61
CA VAL A 73 -2.52 -3.13 -13.39
C VAL A 73 -3.55 -2.40 -12.53
N LEU A 74 -3.56 -1.09 -12.58
CA LEU A 74 -4.60 -0.23 -12.04
C LEU A 74 -5.37 0.37 -13.22
N GLU A 75 -6.62 -0.03 -13.39
CA GLU A 75 -7.46 0.41 -14.49
C GLU A 75 -8.88 0.70 -14.03
N GLU A 76 -9.41 -0.13 -13.14
CA GLU A 76 -10.80 -0.06 -12.71
C GLU A 76 -10.98 0.91 -11.55
N ILE A 77 -11.76 1.98 -11.78
CA ILE A 77 -12.21 2.90 -10.75
C ILE A 77 -13.43 2.31 -10.06
N ARG A 78 -13.37 2.20 -8.73
CA ARG A 78 -14.46 1.73 -7.87
C ARG A 78 -14.75 2.74 -6.76
N VAL A 79 -15.90 2.60 -6.11
CA VAL A 79 -16.30 3.43 -4.98
C VAL A 79 -16.71 2.55 -3.82
N PHE A 80 -16.12 2.75 -2.66
CA PHE A 80 -16.59 2.11 -1.43
C PHE A 80 -17.91 2.74 -0.94
N PRO A 81 -18.71 2.00 -0.14
CA PRO A 81 -19.94 2.55 0.44
C PRO A 81 -19.73 3.85 1.25
N SER A 82 -18.51 4.09 1.73
CA SER A 82 -18.12 5.33 2.41
C SER A 82 -17.98 6.54 1.48
N GLY A 83 -18.04 6.35 0.15
CA GLY A 83 -17.77 7.39 -0.85
C GLY A 83 -16.30 7.54 -1.22
N LEU A 84 -15.39 6.69 -0.71
CA LEU A 84 -13.99 6.70 -1.13
C LEU A 84 -13.86 6.11 -2.53
N VAL A 85 -13.40 6.93 -3.48
CA VAL A 85 -13.06 6.52 -4.84
C VAL A 85 -11.65 5.93 -4.85
N HIS A 86 -11.48 4.79 -5.50
CA HIS A 86 -10.22 4.08 -5.53
C HIS A 86 -9.99 3.31 -6.83
N LEU A 87 -8.73 2.97 -7.10
CA LEU A 87 -8.34 2.01 -8.13
C LEU A 87 -8.15 0.62 -7.50
N HIS A 88 -8.70 -0.39 -8.16
CA HIS A 88 -8.51 -1.79 -7.76
C HIS A 88 -7.32 -2.38 -8.52
N PRO A 89 -6.31 -2.95 -7.85
CA PRO A 89 -5.20 -3.62 -8.54
C PRO A 89 -5.63 -4.98 -9.10
N GLU A 90 -5.26 -5.27 -10.35
CA GLU A 90 -5.53 -6.55 -10.99
C GLU A 90 -4.23 -7.16 -11.58
N PRO A 91 -3.84 -8.38 -11.18
CA PRO A 91 -4.46 -9.20 -10.16
C PRO A 91 -4.17 -8.70 -8.73
N ALA A 92 -5.13 -8.86 -7.82
CA ALA A 92 -5.01 -8.42 -6.42
C ALA A 92 -4.36 -9.44 -5.48
N TRP A 93 -4.10 -10.67 -5.95
CA TRP A 93 -3.66 -11.80 -5.11
C TRP A 93 -2.36 -11.52 -4.35
N GLY A 94 -1.37 -10.86 -4.96
CA GLY A 94 -0.09 -10.60 -4.29
C GLY A 94 -0.23 -9.65 -3.10
N PHE A 95 -1.12 -8.66 -3.19
CA PHE A 95 -1.45 -7.78 -2.07
C PHE A 95 -2.20 -8.53 -0.97
N ALA A 96 -3.17 -9.37 -1.36
CA ALA A 96 -3.95 -10.18 -0.40
C ALA A 96 -3.06 -11.17 0.36
N GLU A 97 -2.11 -11.83 -0.31
CA GLU A 97 -1.15 -12.75 0.30
C GLU A 97 -0.22 -12.02 1.29
N LEU A 98 0.33 -10.86 0.90
CA LEU A 98 1.17 -10.05 1.81
C LEU A 98 0.37 -9.59 3.03
N THR A 99 -0.86 -9.10 2.86
CA THR A 99 -1.74 -8.70 3.96
C THR A 99 -2.07 -9.87 4.87
N ALA A 100 -2.38 -11.04 4.32
CA ALA A 100 -2.66 -12.25 5.09
C ALA A 100 -1.43 -12.72 5.88
N ALA A 101 -0.24 -12.71 5.26
CA ALA A 101 1.01 -13.06 5.93
C ALA A 101 1.33 -12.11 7.09
N LEU A 102 1.17 -10.81 6.89
CA LEU A 102 1.36 -9.79 7.92
C LEU A 102 0.35 -9.95 9.07
N THR A 103 -0.93 -10.15 8.75
CA THR A 103 -1.99 -10.34 9.75
C THR A 103 -1.77 -11.59 10.59
N ALA A 104 -1.35 -12.69 9.97
CA ALA A 104 -1.02 -13.92 10.67
C ALA A 104 0.23 -13.77 11.57
N ARG A 105 1.23 -13.02 11.10
CA ARG A 105 2.48 -12.82 11.83
C ARG A 105 2.34 -11.83 12.99
N TYR A 106 1.50 -10.81 12.82
CA TYR A 106 1.30 -9.71 13.78
C TYR A 106 -0.17 -9.56 14.19
N PRO A 107 -0.77 -10.56 14.84
CA PRO A 107 -2.22 -10.55 15.16
C PRO A 107 -2.64 -9.44 16.14
N ALA A 108 -1.67 -8.82 16.83
CA ALA A 108 -1.93 -7.65 17.68
C ALA A 108 -2.28 -6.38 16.89
N TYR A 109 -1.99 -6.36 15.57
CA TYR A 109 -2.23 -5.22 14.69
C TYR A 109 -3.13 -5.64 13.52
N PRO A 110 -4.43 -5.88 13.73
CA PRO A 110 -5.32 -6.27 12.65
C PRO A 110 -5.52 -5.12 11.66
N PRO A 111 -5.67 -5.41 10.35
CA PRO A 111 -5.96 -4.39 9.34
C PRO A 111 -7.19 -3.56 9.75
N TYR A 112 -7.12 -2.23 9.56
CA TYR A 112 -8.18 -1.28 9.94
C TYR A 112 -8.66 -1.44 11.38
N ALA A 113 -7.76 -1.78 12.31
CA ALA A 113 -8.08 -2.10 13.71
C ALA A 113 -9.17 -3.21 13.88
N GLY A 114 -9.35 -4.04 12.87
CA GLY A 114 -10.34 -5.13 12.86
C GLY A 114 -11.75 -4.69 12.43
N GLU A 115 -11.95 -3.44 12.01
CA GLU A 115 -13.29 -2.92 11.65
C GLU A 115 -13.78 -3.41 10.29
N PHE A 116 -12.86 -3.66 9.35
CA PHE A 116 -13.20 -4.03 7.97
C PHE A 116 -12.31 -5.16 7.45
N ALA A 117 -12.87 -5.97 6.56
CA ALA A 117 -12.07 -6.91 5.77
C ALA A 117 -11.15 -6.12 4.81
N PRO A 118 -9.86 -6.46 4.72
CA PRO A 118 -8.93 -5.75 3.85
C PRO A 118 -9.27 -6.02 2.37
N VAL A 119 -9.42 -4.95 1.60
CA VAL A 119 -9.58 -4.98 0.14
C VAL A 119 -8.40 -4.19 -0.44
N PRO A 120 -7.52 -4.80 -1.26
CA PRO A 120 -6.43 -4.07 -1.89
C PRO A 120 -6.95 -2.94 -2.77
N HIS A 121 -6.48 -1.72 -2.53
CA HIS A 121 -6.89 -0.54 -3.29
C HIS A 121 -5.86 0.59 -3.20
N LEU A 122 -5.84 1.45 -4.22
CA LEU A 122 -5.16 2.74 -4.19
C LEU A 122 -6.23 3.82 -4.07
N SER A 123 -6.23 4.55 -2.96
CA SER A 123 -7.17 5.65 -2.71
C SER A 123 -6.91 6.82 -3.65
N LEU A 124 -7.98 7.39 -4.22
CA LEU A 124 -7.92 8.56 -5.09
C LEU A 124 -8.43 9.81 -4.38
N CYS A 125 -9.69 9.80 -3.95
CA CYS A 125 -10.35 10.91 -3.26
C CYS A 125 -11.64 10.44 -2.60
N ALA A 126 -12.23 11.29 -1.76
CA ALA A 126 -13.61 11.11 -1.30
C ALA A 126 -14.59 11.86 -2.22
N LEU A 127 -15.78 11.27 -2.47
CA LEU A 127 -16.87 11.97 -3.13
C LEU A 127 -17.40 13.11 -2.25
N GLY A 128 -17.84 14.20 -2.88
CA GLY A 128 -18.35 15.35 -2.18
C GLY A 128 -18.89 16.43 -3.12
N PRO A 129 -19.29 17.59 -2.61
CA PRO A 129 -19.74 18.69 -3.44
C PRO A 129 -18.72 19.06 -4.51
N GLY A 130 -19.14 19.03 -5.79
CA GLY A 130 -18.27 19.32 -6.93
C GLY A 130 -17.25 18.23 -7.28
N ARG A 131 -17.40 17.05 -6.69
CA ARG A 131 -16.52 15.89 -6.97
C ARG A 131 -17.36 14.61 -7.04
N ASP A 132 -17.60 14.16 -8.26
CA ASP A 132 -18.29 12.92 -8.59
C ASP A 132 -17.34 11.94 -9.29
N VAL A 133 -17.83 10.74 -9.58
CA VAL A 133 -17.04 9.68 -10.20
C VAL A 133 -16.68 10.03 -11.64
N GLU A 134 -17.57 10.71 -12.37
CA GLU A 134 -17.39 11.12 -13.75
C GLU A 134 -16.20 12.08 -13.88
N LEU A 135 -16.06 13.03 -12.95
CA LEU A 135 -14.91 13.93 -12.91
C LEU A 135 -13.60 13.15 -12.71
N VAL A 136 -13.58 12.18 -11.79
CA VAL A 136 -12.38 11.34 -11.55
C VAL A 136 -12.04 10.50 -12.79
N HIS A 137 -13.04 9.96 -13.48
CA HIS A 137 -12.83 9.26 -14.75
C HIS A 137 -12.21 10.17 -15.81
N ASP A 138 -12.71 11.40 -15.95
CA ASP A 138 -12.18 12.36 -16.92
C ASP A 138 -10.74 12.76 -16.63
N GLU A 139 -10.40 12.95 -15.36
CA GLU A 139 -9.03 13.27 -14.92
C GLU A 139 -8.06 12.12 -15.22
N LEU A 140 -8.47 10.88 -15.01
CA LEU A 140 -7.62 9.68 -15.13
C LEU A 140 -7.61 9.07 -16.55
N ARG A 141 -8.50 9.45 -17.45
CA ARG A 141 -8.67 8.82 -18.77
C ARG A 141 -7.40 8.71 -19.61
N HIS A 142 -6.44 9.62 -19.43
CA HIS A 142 -5.16 9.62 -20.15
C HIS A 142 -4.02 8.96 -19.37
N LEU A 143 -4.24 8.63 -18.10
CA LEU A 143 -3.26 7.98 -17.23
C LEU A 143 -3.50 6.48 -17.15
N LEU A 144 -4.77 6.03 -17.21
CA LEU A 144 -5.12 4.63 -17.11
C LEU A 144 -5.04 3.92 -18.49
N PRO A 145 -4.65 2.63 -18.51
CA PRO A 145 -4.25 1.81 -17.38
C PRO A 145 -2.82 2.07 -16.92
N VAL A 146 -2.56 2.03 -15.61
CA VAL A 146 -1.22 2.09 -15.04
C VAL A 146 -0.71 0.68 -14.77
N ARG A 147 0.33 0.27 -15.48
CA ARG A 147 1.04 -1.00 -15.25
C ARG A 147 2.15 -0.75 -14.25
N ALA A 148 2.20 -1.56 -13.21
CA ALA A 148 3.16 -1.41 -12.13
C ALA A 148 3.68 -2.78 -11.66
N ARG A 149 4.80 -2.74 -10.94
CA ARG A 149 5.40 -3.90 -10.31
C ARG A 149 5.64 -3.61 -8.83
N ALA A 150 5.10 -4.46 -7.97
CA ALA A 150 5.39 -4.44 -6.55
C ALA A 150 6.81 -5.01 -6.33
N GLN A 151 7.77 -4.15 -6.07
CA GLN A 151 9.18 -4.51 -5.83
C GLN A 151 9.64 -4.17 -4.42
N HIS A 152 8.92 -3.26 -3.75
CA HIS A 152 9.26 -2.77 -2.43
C HIS A 152 8.01 -2.58 -1.57
N VAL A 153 8.19 -2.72 -0.26
CA VAL A 153 7.22 -2.31 0.75
C VAL A 153 7.85 -1.21 1.59
N HIS A 154 7.13 -0.13 1.79
CA HIS A 154 7.54 0.94 2.68
C HIS A 154 6.89 0.76 4.06
N LEU A 155 7.68 0.89 5.12
CA LEU A 155 7.21 1.14 6.48
C LEU A 155 7.24 2.64 6.71
N VAL A 156 6.09 3.21 6.94
CA VAL A 156 5.92 4.67 7.04
C VAL A 156 5.32 5.03 8.38
N ARG A 157 5.69 6.16 8.91
CA ARG A 157 5.08 6.73 10.11
C ARG A 157 4.24 7.94 9.73
N TYR A 158 2.98 7.92 10.15
CA TYR A 158 2.07 9.05 10.07
C TYR A 158 2.12 9.85 11.37
N GLU A 159 2.34 11.16 11.25
CA GLU A 159 2.41 12.13 12.33
C GLU A 159 1.46 13.31 12.05
N PRO A 160 1.10 14.12 13.06
CA PRO A 160 0.22 15.29 12.84
C PRO A 160 0.75 16.30 11.82
N HIS A 161 2.05 16.31 11.55
CA HIS A 161 2.71 17.27 10.67
C HIS A 161 3.44 16.61 9.50
N GLY A 162 2.94 15.47 9.04
CA GLY A 162 3.44 14.81 7.86
C GLY A 162 3.72 13.33 8.03
N THR A 163 4.17 12.74 6.94
CA THR A 163 4.49 11.32 6.85
C THR A 163 5.98 11.15 6.65
N ARG A 164 6.57 10.10 7.22
CA ARG A 164 8.00 9.80 7.06
C ARG A 164 8.21 8.34 6.74
N VAL A 165 9.02 8.06 5.71
CA VAL A 165 9.48 6.71 5.40
C VAL A 165 10.54 6.29 6.41
N LEU A 166 10.26 5.25 7.18
CA LEU A 166 11.19 4.70 8.17
C LEU A 166 12.11 3.65 7.55
N ARG A 167 11.55 2.81 6.65
CA ARG A 167 12.27 1.72 6.00
C ARG A 167 11.65 1.37 4.66
N THR A 168 12.50 0.83 3.77
CA THR A 168 12.09 0.22 2.50
C THR A 168 12.57 -1.22 2.48
N TYR A 169 11.66 -2.15 2.25
CA TYR A 169 11.95 -3.58 2.19
C TYR A 169 11.80 -4.07 0.74
N PRO A 170 12.85 -4.62 0.13
CA PRO A 170 12.73 -5.22 -1.20
C PRO A 170 11.96 -6.55 -1.14
N LEU A 171 11.15 -6.83 -2.17
CA LEU A 171 10.49 -8.11 -2.38
C LEU A 171 11.38 -9.03 -3.24
N GLY A 172 11.29 -10.34 -2.98
CA GLY A 172 11.91 -11.35 -3.84
C GLY A 172 13.43 -11.42 -3.80
N THR A 173 14.05 -10.98 -2.70
CA THR A 173 15.53 -11.03 -2.52
C THR A 173 15.98 -12.18 -1.65
N GLY A 174 15.04 -12.94 -1.07
CA GLY A 174 15.35 -14.14 -0.30
C GLY A 174 15.78 -15.33 -1.18
N PRO A 175 16.36 -16.37 -0.58
CA PRO A 175 16.67 -17.59 -1.32
C PRO A 175 15.37 -18.17 -1.90
N VAL A 176 15.38 -18.43 -3.20
CA VAL A 176 14.28 -19.18 -3.85
C VAL A 176 14.28 -20.57 -3.22
N LEU A 177 13.25 -20.88 -2.43
CA LEU A 177 13.02 -22.26 -2.01
C LEU A 177 12.72 -23.04 -3.28
N SER A 178 13.75 -23.71 -3.83
CA SER A 178 13.57 -24.63 -4.96
C SER A 178 12.53 -25.65 -4.50
N GLU A 179 11.42 -25.74 -5.21
CA GLU A 179 10.46 -26.82 -5.07
C GLU A 179 11.24 -28.14 -5.12
N ALA A 180 11.29 -28.83 -3.99
CA ALA A 180 11.79 -30.20 -3.95
C ALA A 180 10.84 -31.02 -4.86
N ARG A 181 11.28 -31.29 -6.08
CA ARG A 181 10.61 -32.26 -6.96
C ARG A 181 10.50 -33.55 -6.18
N ALA A 182 9.27 -33.89 -5.80
CA ALA A 182 8.96 -35.24 -5.36
C ALA A 182 9.22 -36.19 -6.55
N SER A 183 10.41 -36.75 -6.59
CA SER A 183 10.70 -37.93 -7.43
C SER A 183 10.00 -39.10 -6.77
N THR A 184 8.83 -39.45 -7.25
CA THR A 184 8.20 -40.74 -6.98
C THR A 184 8.81 -41.72 -8.00
N SER A 185 9.60 -42.64 -7.50
CA SER A 185 9.95 -43.92 -8.18
C SER A 185 8.94 -44.95 -7.79
#